data_fd314c9bbe315d4f65eaf745c84a5ede
#
_entry.id   fd314c9bbe315d4f65eaf745c84a5ede
#
_cell.length_a   1.000
_cell.length_b   1.000
_cell.length_c   1.000
_cell.angle_alpha   90.00
_cell.angle_beta   90.00
_cell.angle_gamma   90.00
#
_symmetry.space_group_name_H-M   'P 1'
#
loop_
_entity.id
_entity.type
_entity.pdbx_description
1 polymer ?
#
loop_
_entity_poly.entity_id
_entity_poly.type
_entity_poly.pdbx_seq_one_letter_code
_entity_poly.pdbx_strand_id
1 'polypeptide(L)'
;MKEHITIIGAGNLTLSILEALKRSRAKFTINVVDIDKKKSSKLKRFGVKLNTTYDDKISKSEFILLIIKPKDYVNALKSIDPYVDSQTIILSFIAGISVNQIEKLFTANVNILRCMTNIAISERRSYLFYFIKKGSKKIVDKINKFLLTFSITKKCSEENHINKLTALYGSGPAYYIFFNSIIKKSFQQMGFNKKESDNYTHSLMLDSSELLGISDSQYLLKAIASKGGTTEAALSQLKRDRVDLSVRRAVQQAYKKSKKILSE
;
A
#
# COMPACT_ATOMS: atom_id res chain seq x y z
N MET A 1 -12.67 -4.53 25.70
CA MET A 1 -11.56 -5.50 25.50
C MET A 1 -10.64 -4.96 24.43
N LYS A 2 -9.33 -5.15 24.55
CA LYS A 2 -8.39 -4.79 23.46
C LYS A 2 -8.57 -5.79 22.33
N GLU A 3 -8.80 -5.30 21.11
CA GLU A 3 -8.83 -6.16 19.91
C GLU A 3 -7.43 -6.72 19.64
N HIS A 4 -7.34 -8.03 19.37
CA HIS A 4 -6.08 -8.70 19.07
C HIS A 4 -5.87 -8.76 17.57
N ILE A 5 -4.67 -8.42 17.11
CA ILE A 5 -4.26 -8.41 15.73
C ILE A 5 -2.98 -9.22 15.58
N THR A 6 -2.96 -10.16 14.64
CA THR A 6 -1.72 -10.78 14.20
C THR A 6 -1.32 -10.26 12.82
N ILE A 7 -0.05 -9.90 12.65
CA ILE A 7 0.54 -9.50 11.38
C ILE A 7 1.57 -10.55 10.99
N ILE A 8 1.37 -11.19 9.85
CA ILE A 8 2.31 -12.14 9.27
C ILE A 8 3.17 -11.41 8.24
N GLY A 9 4.46 -11.29 8.55
CA GLY A 9 5.44 -10.53 7.79
C GLY A 9 5.78 -9.18 8.42
N ALA A 10 7.07 -8.89 8.62
CA ALA A 10 7.60 -7.68 9.25
C ALA A 10 8.34 -6.79 8.22
N GLY A 11 7.71 -6.56 7.04
CA GLY A 11 8.24 -5.73 5.97
C GLY A 11 7.92 -4.23 6.15
N ASN A 12 8.27 -3.42 5.15
CA ASN A 12 8.05 -1.96 5.19
C ASN A 12 6.57 -1.59 5.33
N LEU A 13 5.65 -2.30 4.67
CA LEU A 13 4.22 -2.04 4.80
C LEU A 13 3.73 -2.32 6.23
N THR A 14 4.23 -3.38 6.88
CA THR A 14 3.95 -3.66 8.30
C THR A 14 4.37 -2.49 9.18
N LEU A 15 5.58 -1.95 8.99
CA LEU A 15 6.07 -0.81 9.75
C LEU A 15 5.18 0.43 9.53
N SER A 16 4.73 0.66 8.29
CA SER A 16 3.83 1.77 7.97
C SER A 16 2.45 1.61 8.62
N ILE A 17 1.89 0.40 8.64
CA ILE A 17 0.61 0.12 9.32
C ILE A 17 0.76 0.27 10.85
N LEU A 18 1.85 -0.23 11.43
CA LEU A 18 2.13 -0.04 12.86
C LEU A 18 2.25 1.44 13.23
N GLU A 19 2.88 2.26 12.40
CA GLU A 19 2.95 3.72 12.60
C GLU A 19 1.55 4.34 12.55
N ALA A 20 0.73 3.98 11.56
CA ALA A 20 -0.63 4.47 11.43
C ALA A 20 -1.50 4.06 12.63
N LEU A 21 -1.39 2.82 13.10
CA LEU A 21 -2.09 2.33 14.29
C LEU A 21 -1.65 3.08 15.56
N LYS A 22 -0.34 3.33 15.72
CA LYS A 22 0.20 4.13 16.83
C LYS A 22 -0.38 5.55 16.82
N ARG A 23 -0.44 6.20 15.67
CA ARG A 23 -1.02 7.55 15.50
C ARG A 23 -2.53 7.59 15.71
N SER A 24 -3.23 6.46 15.54
CA SER A 24 -4.69 6.37 15.72
C SER A 24 -5.11 6.46 17.18
N ARG A 25 -4.20 6.25 18.13
CA ARG A 25 -4.44 6.09 19.56
C ARG A 25 -5.37 4.90 19.92
N ALA A 26 -5.75 4.08 18.95
CA ALA A 26 -6.52 2.86 19.18
C ALA A 26 -5.65 1.83 19.93
N LYS A 27 -6.24 1.16 20.91
CA LYS A 27 -5.53 0.20 21.76
C LYS A 27 -5.72 -1.21 21.23
N PHE A 28 -4.72 -1.71 20.50
CA PHE A 28 -4.66 -3.10 20.04
C PHE A 28 -3.60 -3.88 20.81
N THR A 29 -3.81 -5.18 20.92
CA THR A 29 -2.75 -6.14 21.24
C THR A 29 -2.22 -6.68 19.92
N ILE A 30 -0.95 -6.38 19.62
CA ILE A 30 -0.38 -6.70 18.30
C ILE A 30 0.66 -7.81 18.45
N ASN A 31 0.45 -8.88 17.72
CA ASN A 31 1.40 -9.98 17.51
C ASN A 31 1.98 -9.87 16.10
N VAL A 32 3.31 -9.90 15.95
CA VAL A 32 3.98 -9.90 14.64
C VAL A 32 4.79 -11.17 14.50
N VAL A 33 4.56 -11.87 13.39
CA VAL A 33 5.28 -13.12 13.05
C VAL A 33 6.08 -12.92 11.78
N ASP A 34 7.40 -13.21 11.82
CA ASP A 34 8.25 -13.24 10.63
C ASP A 34 9.43 -14.18 10.89
N ILE A 35 9.75 -15.03 9.93
CA ILE A 35 10.87 -15.99 10.02
C ILE A 35 12.25 -15.34 10.10
N ASP A 36 12.37 -14.09 9.64
CA ASP A 36 13.63 -13.34 9.64
C ASP A 36 13.82 -12.57 10.96
N LYS A 37 14.60 -13.13 11.87
CA LYS A 37 14.95 -12.53 13.17
C LYS A 37 15.58 -11.13 13.06
N LYS A 38 16.26 -10.82 11.95
CA LYS A 38 16.93 -9.52 11.72
C LYS A 38 15.94 -8.35 11.70
N LYS A 39 14.65 -8.60 11.44
CA LYS A 39 13.59 -7.59 11.42
C LYS A 39 13.15 -7.13 12.81
N SER A 40 13.55 -7.84 13.88
CA SER A 40 13.15 -7.54 15.27
C SER A 40 13.54 -6.12 15.70
N SER A 41 14.71 -5.62 15.30
CA SER A 41 15.18 -4.28 15.67
C SER A 41 14.23 -3.15 15.23
N LYS A 42 13.60 -3.31 14.04
CA LYS A 42 12.68 -2.33 13.46
C LYS A 42 11.34 -2.25 14.21
N LEU A 43 10.95 -3.30 14.93
CA LEU A 43 9.69 -3.38 15.67
C LEU A 43 9.80 -2.78 17.08
N LYS A 44 11.01 -2.67 17.63
CA LYS A 44 11.24 -2.15 19.00
C LYS A 44 10.60 -0.78 19.24
N ARG A 45 10.65 0.12 18.26
CA ARG A 45 10.09 1.48 18.36
C ARG A 45 8.56 1.51 18.53
N PHE A 46 7.88 0.39 18.24
CA PHE A 46 6.45 0.22 18.40
C PHE A 46 6.08 -0.53 19.70
N GLY A 47 7.07 -0.98 20.48
CA GLY A 47 6.83 -1.83 21.64
C GLY A 47 6.34 -3.23 21.28
N VAL A 48 6.52 -3.67 20.03
CA VAL A 48 6.07 -4.96 19.52
C VAL A 48 7.23 -5.94 19.46
N LYS A 49 7.02 -7.15 20.01
CA LYS A 49 7.98 -8.26 19.91
C LYS A 49 7.75 -9.04 18.61
N LEU A 50 8.84 -9.44 17.96
CA LEU A 50 8.81 -10.35 16.83
C LEU A 50 8.76 -11.80 17.34
N ASN A 51 7.76 -12.56 16.90
CA ASN A 51 7.73 -14.00 17.01
C ASN A 51 8.30 -14.62 15.71
N THR A 52 9.11 -15.66 15.84
CA THR A 52 9.69 -16.36 14.69
C THR A 52 9.00 -17.69 14.38
N THR A 53 8.04 -18.06 15.20
CA THR A 53 7.21 -19.26 15.08
C THR A 53 5.74 -18.89 15.10
N TYR A 54 4.92 -19.69 14.48
CA TYR A 54 3.47 -19.61 14.57
C TYR A 54 3.04 -20.29 15.87
N ASP A 55 2.23 -19.63 16.68
CA ASP A 55 1.81 -20.14 18.01
C ASP A 55 0.35 -19.76 18.31
N ASP A 56 -0.17 -20.24 19.45
CA ASP A 56 -1.55 -20.05 19.90
C ASP A 56 -1.96 -18.58 20.09
N LYS A 57 -1.01 -17.62 20.05
CA LYS A 57 -1.36 -16.19 20.08
C LYS A 57 -2.16 -15.78 18.84
N ILE A 58 -2.00 -16.53 17.74
CA ILE A 58 -2.72 -16.30 16.49
C ILE A 58 -4.22 -16.55 16.68
N SER A 59 -4.60 -17.61 17.39
CA SER A 59 -6.02 -17.96 17.65
C SER A 59 -6.78 -16.90 18.46
N LYS A 60 -6.06 -16.05 19.19
CA LYS A 60 -6.66 -14.93 19.93
C LYS A 60 -6.96 -13.73 19.05
N SER A 61 -6.49 -13.73 17.79
CA SER A 61 -6.59 -12.58 16.89
C SER A 61 -7.88 -12.61 16.09
N GLU A 62 -8.60 -11.51 16.19
CA GLU A 62 -9.78 -11.27 15.36
C GLU A 62 -9.41 -10.93 13.92
N PHE A 63 -8.30 -10.19 13.76
CA PHE A 63 -7.77 -9.78 12.46
C PHE A 63 -6.37 -10.34 12.25
N ILE A 64 -6.16 -10.99 11.10
CA ILE A 64 -4.85 -11.46 10.65
C ILE A 64 -4.49 -10.74 9.36
N LEU A 65 -3.40 -9.97 9.38
CA LEU A 65 -2.88 -9.25 8.22
C LEU A 65 -1.76 -10.07 7.58
N LEU A 66 -1.96 -10.49 6.33
CA LEU A 66 -0.96 -11.21 5.54
C LEU A 66 -0.15 -10.21 4.71
N ILE A 67 1.06 -9.89 5.16
CA ILE A 67 1.96 -8.89 4.54
C ILE A 67 3.28 -9.57 4.15
N ILE A 68 3.19 -10.62 3.37
CA ILE A 68 4.31 -11.46 2.92
C ILE A 68 4.45 -11.44 1.40
N LYS A 69 5.58 -11.93 0.92
CA LYS A 69 5.80 -12.07 -0.53
C LYS A 69 4.95 -13.22 -1.09
N PRO A 70 4.50 -13.13 -2.36
CA PRO A 70 3.69 -14.17 -2.99
C PRO A 70 4.30 -15.57 -2.91
N LYS A 71 5.62 -15.69 -3.07
CA LYS A 71 6.32 -17.00 -2.99
C LYS A 71 6.19 -17.73 -1.64
N ASP A 72 5.90 -16.97 -0.57
CA ASP A 72 5.90 -17.50 0.80
C ASP A 72 4.48 -17.84 1.30
N TYR A 73 3.43 -17.53 0.50
CA TYR A 73 2.05 -17.55 0.99
C TYR A 73 1.53 -18.96 1.33
N VAL A 74 1.86 -19.97 0.53
CA VAL A 74 1.38 -21.33 0.75
C VAL A 74 1.85 -21.87 2.10
N ASN A 75 3.15 -21.73 2.39
CA ASN A 75 3.72 -22.20 3.65
C ASN A 75 3.18 -21.41 4.84
N ALA A 76 3.07 -20.08 4.72
CA ALA A 76 2.53 -19.24 5.78
C ALA A 76 1.06 -19.57 6.09
N LEU A 77 0.21 -19.77 5.07
CA LEU A 77 -1.20 -20.06 5.26
C LEU A 77 -1.40 -21.46 5.88
N LYS A 78 -0.68 -22.48 5.41
CA LYS A 78 -0.69 -23.81 6.04
C LYS A 78 -0.25 -23.76 7.51
N SER A 79 0.71 -22.90 7.84
CA SER A 79 1.20 -22.76 9.22
C SER A 79 0.21 -22.07 10.14
N ILE A 80 -0.65 -21.17 9.63
CA ILE A 80 -1.67 -20.50 10.45
C ILE A 80 -3.03 -21.20 10.43
N ASP A 81 -3.28 -22.15 9.52
CA ASP A 81 -4.56 -22.86 9.40
C ASP A 81 -5.03 -23.50 10.72
N PRO A 82 -4.16 -24.13 11.54
CA PRO A 82 -4.58 -24.71 12.83
C PRO A 82 -5.06 -23.67 13.86
N TYR A 83 -4.79 -22.39 13.65
CA TYR A 83 -5.08 -21.32 14.61
C TYR A 83 -6.23 -20.39 14.18
N VAL A 84 -6.91 -20.68 13.09
CA VAL A 84 -7.99 -19.85 12.54
C VAL A 84 -9.33 -20.57 12.55
N ASP A 85 -10.41 -19.81 12.63
CA ASP A 85 -11.77 -20.30 12.63
C ASP A 85 -12.70 -19.42 11.79
N SER A 86 -14.01 -19.71 11.80
CA SER A 86 -15.03 -18.98 11.05
C SER A 86 -15.24 -17.51 11.50
N GLN A 87 -14.72 -17.13 12.67
CA GLN A 87 -14.78 -15.77 13.18
C GLN A 87 -13.57 -14.93 12.76
N THR A 88 -12.49 -15.60 12.33
CA THR A 88 -11.26 -14.96 11.92
C THR A 88 -11.44 -14.17 10.62
N ILE A 89 -10.89 -12.95 10.60
CA ILE A 89 -10.91 -12.06 9.43
C ILE A 89 -9.48 -11.92 8.90
N ILE A 90 -9.23 -12.43 7.70
CA ILE A 90 -7.95 -12.40 7.01
C ILE A 90 -7.89 -11.19 6.07
N LEU A 91 -6.92 -10.31 6.26
CA LEU A 91 -6.62 -9.19 5.37
C LEU A 91 -5.36 -9.53 4.56
N SER A 92 -5.52 -9.90 3.30
CA SER A 92 -4.40 -10.23 2.43
C SER A 92 -3.91 -9.01 1.65
N PHE A 93 -2.69 -8.60 1.93
CA PHE A 93 -1.92 -7.61 1.15
C PHE A 93 -0.98 -8.26 0.15
N ILE A 94 -1.15 -9.57 -0.10
CA ILE A 94 -0.29 -10.35 -0.99
C ILE A 94 -0.63 -9.98 -2.43
N ALA A 95 0.34 -9.46 -3.16
CA ALA A 95 0.13 -9.09 -4.55
C ALA A 95 -0.15 -10.34 -5.41
N GLY A 96 -1.16 -10.25 -6.28
CA GLY A 96 -1.45 -11.28 -7.28
C GLY A 96 -2.12 -12.55 -6.77
N ILE A 97 -2.31 -12.77 -5.48
CA ILE A 97 -2.99 -13.95 -4.94
C ILE A 97 -4.48 -13.64 -4.72
N SER A 98 -5.35 -14.44 -5.33
CA SER A 98 -6.81 -14.25 -5.27
C SER A 98 -7.42 -14.77 -3.96
N VAL A 99 -8.62 -14.28 -3.64
CA VAL A 99 -9.42 -14.82 -2.51
C VAL A 99 -9.59 -16.32 -2.65
N ASN A 100 -9.94 -16.81 -3.85
CA ASN A 100 -10.14 -18.26 -4.09
C ASN A 100 -8.89 -19.10 -3.82
N GLN A 101 -7.69 -18.56 -4.11
CA GLN A 101 -6.44 -19.30 -3.84
C GLN A 101 -6.12 -19.33 -2.35
N ILE A 102 -6.45 -18.27 -1.62
CA ILE A 102 -6.29 -18.22 -0.18
C ILE A 102 -7.31 -19.15 0.49
N GLU A 103 -8.60 -19.10 0.07
CA GLU A 103 -9.68 -19.96 0.59
C GLU A 103 -9.31 -21.45 0.56
N LYS A 104 -8.68 -21.91 -0.54
CA LYS A 104 -8.30 -23.32 -0.74
C LYS A 104 -7.25 -23.85 0.25
N LEU A 105 -6.57 -22.97 0.96
CA LEU A 105 -5.49 -23.33 1.89
C LEU A 105 -5.95 -23.36 3.35
N PHE A 106 -7.21 -23.01 3.61
CA PHE A 106 -7.79 -23.09 4.94
C PHE A 106 -8.81 -24.22 5.04
N THR A 107 -8.80 -24.92 6.16
CA THR A 107 -9.81 -25.93 6.52
C THR A 107 -11.08 -25.29 7.06
N ALA A 108 -10.95 -24.17 7.79
CA ALA A 108 -12.05 -23.38 8.30
C ALA A 108 -12.61 -22.41 7.25
N ASN A 109 -13.90 -22.08 7.35
CA ASN A 109 -14.54 -21.07 6.49
C ASN A 109 -14.26 -19.65 7.03
N VAL A 110 -13.05 -19.15 6.78
CA VAL A 110 -12.59 -17.83 7.24
C VAL A 110 -13.12 -16.69 6.35
N ASN A 111 -13.19 -15.48 6.91
CA ASN A 111 -13.56 -14.29 6.15
C ASN A 111 -12.32 -13.66 5.52
N ILE A 112 -12.21 -13.66 4.19
CA ILE A 112 -11.01 -13.21 3.48
C ILE A 112 -11.27 -11.93 2.70
N LEU A 113 -10.39 -10.94 2.91
CA LEU A 113 -10.32 -9.71 2.13
C LEU A 113 -9.00 -9.66 1.37
N ARG A 114 -9.06 -9.25 0.12
CA ARG A 114 -7.86 -8.73 -0.55
C ARG A 114 -7.79 -7.23 -0.35
N CYS A 115 -6.63 -6.76 0.07
CA CYS A 115 -6.38 -5.38 0.41
C CYS A 115 -5.26 -4.79 -0.45
N MET A 116 -5.34 -3.49 -0.74
CA MET A 116 -4.29 -2.75 -1.40
C MET A 116 -4.19 -1.35 -0.81
N THR A 117 -2.97 -0.97 -0.48
CA THR A 117 -2.56 0.37 -0.04
C THR A 117 -1.10 0.60 -0.42
N ASN A 118 -0.49 1.66 0.06
CA ASN A 118 0.94 1.92 -0.07
C ASN A 118 1.58 2.34 1.26
N ILE A 119 2.89 2.53 1.27
CA ILE A 119 3.64 2.84 2.50
C ILE A 119 3.30 4.20 3.13
N ALA A 120 2.69 5.13 2.37
CA ALA A 120 2.24 6.42 2.91
C ALA A 120 1.01 6.28 3.83
N ILE A 121 0.49 5.05 4.01
CA ILE A 121 -0.54 4.76 5.02
C ILE A 121 -0.08 5.14 6.44
N SER A 122 1.23 5.19 6.71
CA SER A 122 1.79 5.71 7.96
C SER A 122 1.25 7.08 8.36
N GLU A 123 0.90 7.91 7.39
CA GLU A 123 0.34 9.25 7.62
C GLU A 123 -1.18 9.26 7.83
N ARG A 124 -1.84 8.10 7.76
CA ARG A 124 -3.30 7.93 7.88
C ARG A 124 -4.13 8.69 6.83
N ARG A 125 -3.50 9.16 5.78
CA ARG A 125 -4.15 9.89 4.66
C ARG A 125 -4.31 9.04 3.41
N SER A 126 -3.73 7.82 3.41
CA SER A 126 -3.81 6.92 2.26
C SER A 126 -5.10 6.13 2.25
N TYR A 127 -5.59 5.88 1.04
CA TYR A 127 -6.65 4.91 0.84
C TYR A 127 -6.15 3.49 1.12
N LEU A 128 -7.02 2.70 1.74
CA LEU A 128 -6.94 1.25 1.76
C LEU A 128 -8.12 0.72 0.98
N PHE A 129 -7.84 0.14 -0.16
CA PHE A 129 -8.84 -0.52 -1.01
C PHE A 129 -8.97 -1.96 -0.59
N TYR A 130 -10.19 -2.49 -0.56
CA TYR A 130 -10.40 -3.89 -0.28
C TYR A 130 -11.51 -4.50 -1.13
N PHE A 131 -11.40 -5.79 -1.38
CA PHE A 131 -12.43 -6.64 -1.96
C PHE A 131 -12.72 -7.79 -1.00
N ILE A 132 -13.99 -8.09 -0.80
CA ILE A 132 -14.50 -9.27 -0.09
C ILE A 132 -15.53 -9.96 -0.95
N LYS A 133 -15.37 -11.27 -1.15
CA LYS A 133 -16.25 -12.08 -1.98
C LYS A 133 -17.58 -12.37 -1.30
N LYS A 134 -17.53 -12.69 0.00
CA LYS A 134 -18.69 -12.98 0.85
C LYS A 134 -18.49 -12.34 2.22
N GLY A 135 -19.55 -11.83 2.80
CA GLY A 135 -19.52 -11.26 4.15
C GLY A 135 -20.89 -10.74 4.53
N SER A 136 -21.36 -11.12 5.71
CA SER A 136 -22.57 -10.53 6.27
C SER A 136 -22.37 -9.04 6.52
N LYS A 137 -23.46 -8.28 6.64
CA LYS A 137 -23.42 -6.86 6.99
C LYS A 137 -22.60 -6.63 8.26
N LYS A 138 -22.80 -7.46 9.28
CA LYS A 138 -22.06 -7.41 10.57
C LYS A 138 -20.55 -7.54 10.35
N ILE A 139 -20.08 -8.46 9.51
CA ILE A 139 -18.66 -8.65 9.21
C ILE A 139 -18.11 -7.44 8.45
N VAL A 140 -18.83 -6.93 7.45
CA VAL A 140 -18.39 -5.75 6.67
C VAL A 140 -18.32 -4.51 7.56
N ASP A 141 -19.26 -4.29 8.45
CA ASP A 141 -19.26 -3.16 9.39
C ASP A 141 -18.06 -3.25 10.35
N LYS A 142 -17.74 -4.46 10.84
CA LYS A 142 -16.60 -4.73 11.70
C LYS A 142 -15.27 -4.45 10.98
N ILE A 143 -15.14 -4.90 9.73
CA ILE A 143 -14.00 -4.61 8.87
C ILE A 143 -13.82 -3.11 8.68
N ASN A 144 -14.88 -2.40 8.29
CA ASN A 144 -14.82 -0.96 8.07
C ASN A 144 -14.41 -0.22 9.35
N LYS A 145 -14.98 -0.57 10.50
CA LYS A 145 -14.60 0.01 11.80
C LYS A 145 -13.12 -0.17 12.07
N PHE A 146 -12.58 -1.36 11.84
CA PHE A 146 -11.14 -1.64 12.03
C PHE A 146 -10.28 -0.83 11.05
N LEU A 147 -10.57 -0.89 9.75
CA LEU A 147 -9.77 -0.25 8.72
C LEU A 147 -9.76 1.29 8.85
N LEU A 148 -10.88 1.89 9.24
CA LEU A 148 -11.01 3.34 9.46
C LEU A 148 -10.15 3.85 10.63
N THR A 149 -9.67 2.99 11.51
CA THR A 149 -8.75 3.41 12.57
C THR A 149 -7.41 3.90 12.03
N PHE A 150 -6.97 3.45 10.86
CA PHE A 150 -5.64 3.76 10.31
C PHE A 150 -5.60 4.11 8.83
N SER A 151 -6.75 4.17 8.12
CA SER A 151 -6.80 4.46 6.69
C SER A 151 -8.08 5.15 6.27
N ILE A 152 -8.12 5.68 5.03
CA ILE A 152 -9.34 6.03 4.32
C ILE A 152 -9.79 4.78 3.56
N THR A 153 -10.92 4.19 3.91
CA THR A 153 -11.32 2.87 3.42
C THR A 153 -12.22 2.95 2.20
N LYS A 154 -11.97 2.12 1.18
CA LYS A 154 -12.80 2.00 -0.02
C LYS A 154 -12.99 0.55 -0.43
N LYS A 155 -14.25 0.08 -0.42
CA LYS A 155 -14.62 -1.24 -0.93
C LYS A 155 -14.62 -1.25 -2.46
N CYS A 156 -14.03 -2.28 -3.07
CA CYS A 156 -14.06 -2.54 -4.51
C CYS A 156 -15.24 -3.45 -4.85
N SER A 157 -15.89 -3.21 -6.00
CA SER A 157 -16.96 -4.06 -6.52
C SER A 157 -16.45 -5.37 -7.09
N GLU A 158 -15.21 -5.39 -7.62
CA GLU A 158 -14.59 -6.54 -8.27
C GLU A 158 -13.19 -6.79 -7.72
N GLU A 159 -12.81 -8.06 -7.65
CA GLU A 159 -11.47 -8.46 -7.19
C GLU A 159 -10.35 -7.91 -8.10
N ASN A 160 -10.60 -7.85 -9.42
CA ASN A 160 -9.61 -7.34 -10.38
C ASN A 160 -9.27 -5.86 -10.18
N HIS A 161 -10.13 -5.07 -9.51
CA HIS A 161 -9.78 -3.71 -9.12
C HIS A 161 -8.55 -3.67 -8.20
N ILE A 162 -8.37 -4.67 -7.34
CA ILE A 162 -7.17 -4.77 -6.49
C ILE A 162 -5.90 -4.91 -7.34
N ASN A 163 -5.93 -5.66 -8.44
CA ASN A 163 -4.77 -5.77 -9.35
C ASN A 163 -4.45 -4.45 -10.06
N LYS A 164 -5.50 -3.74 -10.54
CA LYS A 164 -5.34 -2.40 -11.13
C LYS A 164 -4.77 -1.41 -10.12
N LEU A 165 -5.29 -1.41 -8.91
CA LEU A 165 -4.86 -0.54 -7.81
C LEU A 165 -3.47 -0.89 -7.31
N THR A 166 -3.02 -2.14 -7.41
CA THR A 166 -1.63 -2.52 -7.13
C THR A 166 -0.66 -1.76 -8.04
N ALA A 167 -0.96 -1.71 -9.33
CA ALA A 167 -0.13 -1.01 -10.29
C ALA A 167 -0.22 0.52 -10.17
N LEU A 168 -1.43 1.05 -9.94
CA LEU A 168 -1.68 2.49 -9.95
C LEU A 168 -1.40 3.13 -8.59
N TYR A 169 -2.02 2.61 -7.53
CA TYR A 169 -1.99 3.23 -6.21
C TYR A 169 -0.89 2.64 -5.31
N GLY A 170 -0.71 1.32 -5.34
CA GLY A 170 0.35 0.65 -4.58
C GLY A 170 1.73 1.11 -5.02
N SER A 171 1.96 1.18 -6.33
CA SER A 171 3.21 1.66 -6.94
C SER A 171 3.27 3.18 -7.13
N GLY A 172 2.13 3.86 -7.03
CA GLY A 172 1.98 5.29 -7.34
C GLY A 172 3.03 6.21 -6.70
N PRO A 173 3.30 6.10 -5.38
CA PRO A 173 4.32 6.92 -4.75
C PRO A 173 5.70 6.83 -5.45
N ALA A 174 6.07 5.64 -5.95
CA ALA A 174 7.34 5.48 -6.66
C ALA A 174 7.40 6.28 -7.97
N TYR A 175 6.29 6.43 -8.68
CA TYR A 175 6.25 7.22 -9.92
C TYR A 175 6.49 8.70 -9.62
N TYR A 176 5.80 9.27 -8.64
CA TYR A 176 5.99 10.67 -8.24
C TYR A 176 7.39 10.92 -7.69
N ILE A 177 7.93 10.02 -6.86
CA ILE A 177 9.29 10.13 -6.32
C ILE A 177 10.32 10.04 -7.47
N PHE A 178 10.09 9.19 -8.47
CA PHE A 178 10.95 9.10 -9.64
C PHE A 178 10.99 10.41 -10.42
N PHE A 179 9.84 11.02 -10.74
CA PHE A 179 9.80 12.34 -11.38
C PHE A 179 10.45 13.44 -10.54
N ASN A 180 10.17 13.46 -9.24
CA ASN A 180 10.83 14.40 -8.32
C ASN A 180 12.36 14.25 -8.38
N SER A 181 12.88 13.02 -8.44
CA SER A 181 14.32 12.77 -8.54
C SER A 181 14.95 13.30 -9.83
N ILE A 182 14.20 13.31 -10.94
CA ILE A 182 14.65 13.88 -12.21
C ILE A 182 14.74 15.41 -12.10
N ILE A 183 13.68 16.05 -11.61
CA ILE A 183 13.66 17.52 -11.40
C ILE A 183 14.78 17.95 -10.44
N LYS A 184 14.99 17.21 -9.36
CA LYS A 184 16.12 17.46 -8.44
C LYS A 184 17.47 17.44 -9.14
N LYS A 185 17.72 16.44 -10.01
CA LYS A 185 18.96 16.37 -10.80
C LYS A 185 19.09 17.58 -11.73
N SER A 186 17.99 18.04 -12.32
CA SER A 186 18.03 19.24 -13.18
C SER A 186 18.42 20.49 -12.39
N PHE A 187 17.93 20.70 -11.17
CA PHE A 187 18.40 21.77 -10.29
C PHE A 187 19.91 21.69 -10.07
N GLN A 188 20.44 20.50 -9.75
CA GLN A 188 21.86 20.31 -9.52
C GLN A 188 22.72 20.59 -10.77
N GLN A 189 22.24 20.18 -11.96
CA GLN A 189 22.89 20.45 -13.24
C GLN A 189 22.89 21.95 -13.59
N MET A 190 21.93 22.71 -13.10
CA MET A 190 21.82 24.16 -13.27
C MET A 190 22.59 24.95 -12.19
N GLY A 191 23.37 24.30 -11.34
CA GLY A 191 24.29 24.94 -10.38
C GLY A 191 23.75 25.08 -8.97
N PHE A 192 22.51 24.62 -8.66
CA PHE A 192 22.01 24.60 -7.28
C PHE A 192 22.70 23.52 -6.44
N ASN A 193 23.03 23.82 -5.19
CA ASN A 193 23.62 22.82 -4.30
C ASN A 193 22.59 21.77 -3.89
N LYS A 194 23.07 20.69 -3.23
CA LYS A 194 22.22 19.57 -2.83
C LYS A 194 21.06 19.98 -1.92
N LYS A 195 21.33 20.84 -0.93
CA LYS A 195 20.31 21.27 0.07
C LYS A 195 19.23 22.12 -0.58
N GLU A 196 19.59 23.03 -1.44
CA GLU A 196 18.67 23.85 -2.23
C GLU A 196 17.80 22.97 -3.14
N SER A 197 18.43 22.05 -3.89
CA SER A 197 17.72 21.14 -4.77
C SER A 197 16.73 20.23 -4.02
N ASP A 198 17.10 19.75 -2.83
CA ASP A 198 16.20 18.96 -1.97
C ASP A 198 15.00 19.79 -1.50
N ASN A 199 15.24 21.02 -1.02
CA ASN A 199 14.20 21.88 -0.51
C ASN A 199 13.24 22.35 -1.62
N TYR A 200 13.78 22.81 -2.76
CA TYR A 200 12.96 23.35 -3.85
C TYR A 200 12.10 22.27 -4.51
N THR A 201 12.65 21.07 -4.75
CA THR A 201 11.85 19.98 -5.32
C THR A 201 10.79 19.46 -4.35
N HIS A 202 11.07 19.48 -3.04
CA HIS A 202 10.06 19.15 -2.03
C HIS A 202 8.91 20.16 -2.02
N SER A 203 9.23 21.48 -2.00
CA SER A 203 8.23 22.54 -2.10
C SER A 203 7.38 22.41 -3.36
N LEU A 204 8.01 22.27 -4.54
CA LEU A 204 7.29 22.10 -5.81
C LEU A 204 6.31 20.91 -5.79
N MET A 205 6.68 19.82 -5.14
CA MET A 205 5.79 18.64 -5.02
C MET A 205 4.57 18.98 -4.18
N LEU A 206 4.75 19.66 -3.05
CA LEU A 206 3.66 20.07 -2.18
C LEU A 206 2.74 21.07 -2.90
N ASP A 207 3.30 22.13 -3.49
CA ASP A 207 2.56 23.17 -4.20
C ASP A 207 1.74 22.58 -5.35
N SER A 208 2.35 21.67 -6.14
CA SER A 208 1.65 20.98 -7.23
C SER A 208 0.50 20.09 -6.72
N SER A 209 0.69 19.42 -5.59
CA SER A 209 -0.35 18.60 -4.97
C SER A 209 -1.53 19.45 -4.48
N GLU A 210 -1.27 20.59 -3.88
CA GLU A 210 -2.30 21.55 -3.42
C GLU A 210 -3.10 22.11 -4.60
N LEU A 211 -2.42 22.56 -5.66
CA LEU A 211 -3.07 23.02 -6.89
C LEU A 211 -4.01 21.97 -7.50
N LEU A 212 -3.58 20.70 -7.56
CA LEU A 212 -4.42 19.59 -8.04
C LEU A 212 -5.63 19.31 -7.14
N GLY A 213 -5.60 19.74 -5.89
CA GLY A 213 -6.74 19.70 -4.98
C GLY A 213 -7.79 20.79 -5.26
N ILE A 214 -7.43 21.86 -5.99
CA ILE A 214 -8.28 23.00 -6.27
C ILE A 214 -8.91 22.91 -7.67
N SER A 215 -8.17 22.41 -8.67
CA SER A 215 -8.61 22.40 -10.06
C SER A 215 -8.08 21.19 -10.83
N ASP A 216 -8.67 20.92 -12.01
CA ASP A 216 -8.22 19.82 -12.85
C ASP A 216 -6.87 20.11 -13.52
N SER A 217 -6.16 19.03 -13.85
CA SER A 217 -4.80 19.11 -14.38
C SER A 217 -4.71 19.81 -15.73
N GLN A 218 -5.72 19.71 -16.62
CA GLN A 218 -5.68 20.34 -17.93
C GLN A 218 -5.82 21.85 -17.82
N TYR A 219 -6.71 22.32 -16.93
CA TYR A 219 -6.86 23.74 -16.63
C TYR A 219 -5.55 24.29 -16.06
N LEU A 220 -4.97 23.64 -15.05
CA LEU A 220 -3.73 24.06 -14.41
C LEU A 220 -2.56 24.13 -15.40
N LEU A 221 -2.40 23.13 -16.26
CA LEU A 221 -1.37 23.14 -17.29
C LEU A 221 -1.52 24.33 -18.25
N LYS A 222 -2.74 24.67 -18.67
CA LYS A 222 -3.01 25.85 -19.49
C LYS A 222 -2.75 27.16 -18.77
N ALA A 223 -3.10 27.24 -17.50
CA ALA A 223 -2.90 28.45 -16.69
C ALA A 223 -1.42 28.74 -16.43
N ILE A 224 -0.59 27.69 -16.25
CA ILE A 224 0.85 27.83 -16.00
C ILE A 224 1.64 28.05 -17.31
N ALA A 225 1.22 27.43 -18.42
CA ALA A 225 1.93 27.47 -19.69
C ALA A 225 1.46 28.68 -20.54
N SER A 226 2.05 29.83 -20.31
CA SER A 226 1.84 31.02 -21.17
C SER A 226 2.42 30.80 -22.57
N LYS A 227 1.77 31.38 -23.58
CA LYS A 227 2.19 31.30 -25.00
C LYS A 227 3.61 31.88 -25.17
N GLY A 228 4.50 31.12 -25.78
CA GLY A 228 5.92 31.48 -25.98
C GLY A 228 6.78 31.40 -24.72
N GLY A 229 6.22 30.92 -23.58
CA GLY A 229 6.92 30.84 -22.31
C GLY A 229 7.77 29.56 -22.12
N THR A 230 8.58 29.58 -21.07
CA THR A 230 9.46 28.46 -20.70
C THR A 230 8.71 27.17 -20.42
N THR A 231 7.55 27.25 -19.78
CA THR A 231 6.70 26.10 -19.46
C THR A 231 6.13 25.47 -20.74
N GLU A 232 5.67 26.28 -21.72
CA GLU A 232 5.17 25.78 -23.00
C GLU A 232 6.30 25.04 -23.74
N ALA A 233 7.51 25.61 -23.78
CA ALA A 233 8.67 24.97 -24.40
C ALA A 233 8.99 23.62 -23.77
N ALA A 234 9.00 23.52 -22.44
CA ALA A 234 9.23 22.29 -21.70
C ALA A 234 8.15 21.21 -21.98
N LEU A 235 6.88 21.60 -21.86
CA LEU A 235 5.75 20.67 -22.13
C LEU A 235 5.73 20.19 -23.57
N SER A 236 6.10 21.04 -24.54
CA SER A 236 6.22 20.69 -25.95
C SER A 236 7.33 19.66 -26.18
N GLN A 237 8.47 19.80 -25.47
CA GLN A 237 9.54 18.80 -25.52
C GLN A 237 9.09 17.45 -24.95
N LEU A 238 8.46 17.44 -23.76
CA LEU A 238 7.93 16.21 -23.15
C LEU A 238 6.92 15.49 -24.04
N LYS A 239 6.10 16.26 -24.81
CA LYS A 239 5.16 15.69 -25.79
C LYS A 239 5.90 15.11 -27.01
N ARG A 240 6.91 15.81 -27.57
CA ARG A 240 7.73 15.28 -28.67
C ARG A 240 8.41 13.98 -28.30
N ASP A 241 8.93 13.89 -27.07
CA ASP A 241 9.61 12.71 -26.55
C ASP A 241 8.63 11.61 -26.10
N ARG A 242 7.32 11.83 -26.27
CA ARG A 242 6.24 10.87 -25.94
C ARG A 242 6.34 10.34 -24.51
N VAL A 243 6.68 11.21 -23.55
CA VAL A 243 6.85 10.82 -22.12
C VAL A 243 5.55 10.24 -21.55
N ASP A 244 4.39 10.76 -21.98
CA ASP A 244 3.07 10.23 -21.61
C ASP A 244 2.91 8.74 -21.98
N LEU A 245 3.33 8.35 -23.20
CA LEU A 245 3.28 6.95 -23.64
C LEU A 245 4.25 6.08 -22.85
N SER A 246 5.43 6.59 -22.51
CA SER A 246 6.42 5.88 -21.70
C SER A 246 5.89 5.59 -20.31
N VAL A 247 5.26 6.58 -19.67
CA VAL A 247 4.62 6.42 -18.35
C VAL A 247 3.47 5.43 -18.41
N ARG A 248 2.59 5.54 -19.41
CA ARG A 248 1.47 4.59 -19.60
C ARG A 248 1.97 3.16 -19.79
N ARG A 249 3.03 2.95 -20.59
CA ARG A 249 3.66 1.63 -20.77
C ARG A 249 4.24 1.09 -19.46
N ALA A 250 4.90 1.91 -18.67
CA ALA A 250 5.44 1.51 -17.36
C ALA A 250 4.32 1.04 -16.41
N VAL A 251 3.21 1.79 -16.32
CA VAL A 251 2.03 1.42 -15.53
C VAL A 251 1.43 0.11 -16.03
N GLN A 252 1.33 -0.08 -17.35
CA GLN A 252 0.84 -1.34 -17.93
C GLN A 252 1.74 -2.53 -17.61
N GLN A 253 3.06 -2.36 -17.57
CA GLN A 253 3.98 -3.42 -17.14
C GLN A 253 3.77 -3.77 -15.66
N ALA A 254 3.60 -2.78 -14.79
CA ALA A 254 3.26 -3.01 -13.39
C ALA A 254 1.93 -3.78 -13.23
N TYR A 255 0.91 -3.44 -14.04
CA TYR A 255 -0.36 -4.16 -14.04
C TYR A 255 -0.23 -5.60 -14.55
N LYS A 256 0.51 -5.80 -15.67
CA LYS A 256 0.80 -7.17 -16.16
C LYS A 256 1.50 -8.00 -15.08
N LYS A 257 2.51 -7.43 -14.39
CA LYS A 257 3.22 -8.13 -13.31
C LYS A 257 2.29 -8.42 -12.14
N SER A 258 1.39 -7.51 -11.74
CA SER A 258 0.43 -7.74 -10.66
C SER A 258 -0.54 -8.91 -10.93
N LYS A 259 -0.74 -9.28 -12.20
CA LYS A 259 -1.53 -10.45 -12.60
C LYS A 259 -0.70 -11.73 -12.71
N LYS A 260 0.57 -11.63 -13.19
CA LYS A 260 1.42 -12.79 -13.50
C LYS A 260 2.06 -13.45 -12.28
N ILE A 261 2.04 -12.81 -11.12
CA ILE A 261 2.55 -13.40 -9.87
C ILE A 261 1.86 -14.75 -9.57
N LEU A 262 0.79 -15.08 -10.31
CA LEU A 262 0.01 -16.31 -10.22
C LEU A 262 0.53 -17.48 -11.07
N SER A 263 1.46 -17.27 -11.99
CA SER A 263 1.89 -18.25 -13.01
C SER A 263 3.35 -18.69 -12.86
N GLU A 264 4.04 -18.24 -11.85
CA GLU A 264 5.36 -18.69 -11.39
C GLU A 264 5.25 -19.30 -9.97
#